data_d986d24a136fa4eece6af130fb89383e
#
_entry.id   d986d24a136fa4eece6af130fb89383e
#
_cell.length_a   1.000
_cell.length_b   1.000
_cell.length_c   1.000
_cell.angle_alpha   90.00
_cell.angle_beta   90.00
_cell.angle_gamma   90.00
#
_symmetry.space_group_name_H-M   'P 1'
#
loop_
_entity.id
_entity.type
_entity.pdbx_description
1 polymer ?
#
loop_
_entity_poly.entity_id
_entity_poly.type
_entity_poly.pdbx_seq_one_letter_code
_entity_poly.pdbx_strand_id
1 'polypeptide(L)'
;RPAATEASDARRPWWRRLRPRRLGLRARITLAFTLSAALLSILLAGTTWALTRENILNQRESSATRQALRNGEVVRPLFAGNTPTDQQISETLDSLQSESPSHSLVRTPTGTYYGTSAAYGRRTIPPSLLALVDDGQAARMRIAIDGEPELLVGVPLTDVDTAYFE
;
A
#
# COMPACT_ATOMS: atom_id res chain seq x y z
N ARG A 1 -28.73 6.12 73.28
CA ARG A 1 -29.00 6.34 71.86
C ARG A 1 -28.07 5.46 71.09
N PRO A 2 -28.56 4.55 70.27
CA PRO A 2 -27.73 3.67 69.49
C PRO A 2 -27.37 4.31 68.16
N ALA A 3 -26.12 4.22 67.80
CA ALA A 3 -25.60 4.55 66.51
C ALA A 3 -25.93 3.44 65.50
N ALA A 4 -26.45 3.82 64.38
CA ALA A 4 -26.81 2.93 63.27
C ALA A 4 -25.56 2.37 62.61
N THR A 5 -25.47 1.06 62.56
CA THR A 5 -24.50 0.30 61.76
C THR A 5 -25.01 0.25 60.33
N GLU A 6 -24.50 1.09 59.46
CA GLU A 6 -24.75 0.96 58.00
C GLU A 6 -23.97 -0.27 57.47
N ALA A 7 -24.75 -1.25 57.07
CA ALA A 7 -24.26 -2.45 56.41
C ALA A 7 -23.69 -2.08 55.02
N SER A 8 -22.38 -2.21 54.89
CA SER A 8 -21.68 -2.23 53.60
C SER A 8 -22.15 -3.42 52.79
N ASP A 9 -23.07 -3.18 51.90
CA ASP A 9 -23.51 -4.16 50.87
C ASP A 9 -22.41 -4.27 49.83
N ALA A 10 -21.42 -5.10 50.14
CA ALA A 10 -20.33 -5.44 49.25
C ALA A 10 -20.87 -6.10 47.98
N ARG A 11 -20.84 -5.34 46.90
CA ARG A 11 -21.17 -5.80 45.53
C ARG A 11 -20.41 -7.08 45.20
N ARG A 12 -21.09 -8.21 45.34
CA ARG A 12 -20.53 -9.51 44.98
C ARG A 12 -20.31 -9.53 43.49
N PRO A 13 -19.09 -9.77 42.98
CA PRO A 13 -18.79 -9.73 41.57
C PRO A 13 -19.59 -10.80 40.80
N TRP A 14 -20.26 -10.39 39.70
CA TRP A 14 -21.16 -11.18 38.87
C TRP A 14 -20.53 -12.46 38.30
N TRP A 15 -19.21 -12.50 38.18
CA TRP A 15 -18.42 -13.65 37.69
C TRP A 15 -18.46 -14.86 38.64
N ARG A 16 -18.76 -14.68 39.98
CA ARG A 16 -18.93 -15.81 40.91
C ARG A 16 -20.18 -16.66 40.63
N ARG A 17 -21.07 -16.23 39.77
CA ARG A 17 -22.27 -17.01 39.36
C ARG A 17 -22.00 -18.05 38.28
N LEU A 18 -20.81 -18.02 37.65
CA LEU A 18 -20.37 -19.02 36.68
C LEU A 18 -19.69 -20.21 37.40
N ARG A 19 -20.40 -20.80 38.39
CA ARG A 19 -20.03 -22.14 38.81
C ARG A 19 -20.31 -23.09 37.63
N PRO A 20 -19.32 -23.86 37.14
CA PRO A 20 -19.56 -24.83 36.07
C PRO A 20 -20.54 -25.87 36.63
N ARG A 21 -21.83 -25.74 36.28
CA ARG A 21 -22.77 -26.82 36.44
C ARG A 21 -22.12 -28.02 35.76
N ARG A 22 -22.07 -29.16 36.44
CA ARG A 22 -21.56 -30.41 35.87
C ARG A 22 -22.37 -30.71 34.61
N LEU A 23 -21.81 -30.25 33.47
CA LEU A 23 -22.38 -30.46 32.13
C LEU A 23 -22.46 -31.97 31.93
N GLY A 24 -23.65 -32.50 31.68
CA GLY A 24 -23.83 -33.93 31.34
C GLY A 24 -22.98 -34.29 30.12
N LEU A 25 -22.68 -35.57 29.95
CA LEU A 25 -21.83 -36.08 28.86
C LEU A 25 -22.24 -35.53 27.49
N ARG A 26 -23.54 -35.48 27.21
CA ARG A 26 -24.08 -34.93 25.96
C ARG A 26 -23.69 -33.47 25.74
N ALA A 27 -23.82 -32.63 26.77
CA ALA A 27 -23.48 -31.23 26.67
C ALA A 27 -21.94 -30.98 26.46
N ARG A 28 -21.11 -31.85 27.03
CA ARG A 28 -19.64 -31.79 26.80
C ARG A 28 -19.27 -32.14 25.35
N ILE A 29 -19.92 -33.19 24.80
CA ILE A 29 -19.68 -33.60 23.42
C ILE A 29 -20.14 -32.49 22.46
N THR A 30 -21.37 -31.97 22.65
CA THR A 30 -21.91 -30.89 21.82
C THR A 30 -21.00 -29.64 21.88
N LEU A 31 -20.59 -29.26 23.09
CA LEU A 31 -19.69 -28.12 23.27
C LEU A 31 -18.35 -28.33 22.59
N ALA A 32 -17.73 -29.50 22.69
CA ALA A 32 -16.46 -29.82 22.04
C ALA A 32 -16.58 -29.72 20.51
N PHE A 33 -17.64 -30.30 19.91
CA PHE A 33 -17.90 -30.21 18.48
C PHE A 33 -18.15 -28.77 18.02
N THR A 34 -18.95 -28.00 18.75
CA THR A 34 -19.23 -26.61 18.42
C THR A 34 -17.97 -25.75 18.50
N LEU A 35 -17.15 -25.96 19.54
CA LEU A 35 -15.90 -25.22 19.73
C LEU A 35 -14.89 -25.56 18.62
N SER A 36 -14.78 -26.86 18.26
CA SER A 36 -13.91 -27.31 17.17
C SER A 36 -14.33 -26.73 15.83
N ALA A 37 -15.63 -26.75 15.53
CA ALA A 37 -16.18 -26.17 14.31
C ALA A 37 -15.97 -24.65 14.24
N ALA A 38 -16.19 -23.94 15.35
CA ALA A 38 -15.95 -22.51 15.45
C ALA A 38 -14.46 -22.18 15.25
N LEU A 39 -13.55 -22.93 15.87
CA LEU A 39 -12.12 -22.75 15.72
C LEU A 39 -11.70 -22.94 14.26
N LEU A 40 -12.17 -24.02 13.63
CA LEU A 40 -11.87 -24.30 12.22
C LEU A 40 -12.38 -23.20 11.30
N SER A 41 -13.59 -22.69 11.55
CA SER A 41 -14.17 -21.58 10.79
C SER A 41 -13.35 -20.28 10.93
N ILE A 42 -12.90 -19.97 12.15
CA ILE A 42 -12.07 -18.79 12.40
C ILE A 42 -10.71 -18.91 11.71
N LEU A 43 -10.09 -20.10 11.77
CA LEU A 43 -8.82 -20.35 11.08
C LEU A 43 -8.99 -20.21 9.56
N LEU A 44 -10.05 -20.78 8.99
CA LEU A 44 -10.31 -20.69 7.55
C LEU A 44 -10.58 -19.24 7.12
N ALA A 45 -11.41 -18.53 7.84
CA ALA A 45 -11.73 -17.14 7.58
C ALA A 45 -10.47 -16.25 7.71
N GLY A 46 -9.67 -16.47 8.75
CA GLY A 46 -8.43 -15.73 9.00
C GLY A 46 -7.38 -15.95 7.92
N THR A 47 -7.16 -17.19 7.50
CA THR A 47 -6.22 -17.52 6.42
C THR A 47 -6.69 -16.95 5.07
N THR A 48 -7.97 -17.07 4.75
CA THR A 48 -8.54 -16.51 3.52
C THR A 48 -8.39 -14.98 3.49
N TRP A 49 -8.70 -14.32 4.61
CA TRP A 49 -8.54 -12.87 4.71
C TRP A 49 -7.09 -12.42 4.54
N ALA A 50 -6.14 -13.10 5.21
CA ALA A 50 -4.71 -12.79 5.12
C ALA A 50 -4.20 -12.93 3.68
N LEU A 51 -4.50 -14.06 3.03
CA LEU A 51 -4.10 -14.32 1.64
C LEU A 51 -4.73 -13.33 0.65
N THR A 52 -6.00 -13.00 0.83
CA THR A 52 -6.70 -12.04 -0.04
C THR A 52 -6.09 -10.64 0.09
N ARG A 53 -5.81 -10.21 1.32
CA ARG A 53 -5.19 -8.90 1.57
C ARG A 53 -3.81 -8.80 0.93
N GLU A 54 -2.97 -9.81 1.10
CA GLU A 54 -1.62 -9.83 0.52
C GLU A 54 -1.67 -9.85 -1.01
N ASN A 55 -2.58 -10.64 -1.57
CA ASN A 55 -2.73 -10.73 -3.03
C ASN A 55 -3.20 -9.39 -3.65
N ILE A 56 -4.15 -8.69 -3.01
CA ILE A 56 -4.61 -7.38 -3.49
C ILE A 56 -3.48 -6.34 -3.47
N LEU A 57 -2.68 -6.30 -2.42
CA LEU A 57 -1.56 -5.38 -2.32
C LEU A 57 -0.49 -5.67 -3.40
N ASN A 58 -0.12 -6.93 -3.55
CA ASN A 58 0.85 -7.35 -4.57
C ASN A 58 0.35 -7.08 -5.99
N GLN A 59 -0.95 -7.27 -6.23
CA GLN A 59 -1.55 -7.00 -7.53
C GLN A 59 -1.54 -5.51 -7.88
N ARG A 60 -1.84 -4.64 -6.91
CA ARG A 60 -1.77 -3.18 -7.10
C ARG A 60 -0.34 -2.72 -7.42
N GLU A 61 0.65 -3.19 -6.67
CA GLU A 61 2.06 -2.85 -6.93
C GLU A 61 2.53 -3.34 -8.31
N SER A 62 2.13 -4.56 -8.68
CA SER A 62 2.48 -5.12 -10.00
C SER A 62 1.80 -4.35 -11.13
N SER A 63 0.56 -3.88 -10.92
CA SER A 63 -0.16 -3.09 -11.91
C SER A 63 0.48 -1.71 -12.09
N ALA A 64 0.82 -1.01 -11.00
CA ALA A 64 1.51 0.26 -11.04
C ALA A 64 2.88 0.13 -11.74
N THR A 65 3.64 -0.91 -11.43
CA THR A 65 4.94 -1.14 -12.08
C THR A 65 4.78 -1.37 -13.58
N ARG A 66 3.81 -2.21 -14.00
CA ARG A 66 3.56 -2.43 -15.44
C ARG A 66 3.09 -1.16 -16.15
N GLN A 67 2.32 -0.33 -15.47
CA GLN A 67 1.87 0.95 -15.99
C GLN A 67 3.04 1.91 -16.17
N ALA A 68 3.88 2.11 -15.15
CA ALA A 68 5.06 2.96 -15.24
C ALA A 68 6.01 2.51 -16.37
N LEU A 69 6.18 1.20 -16.57
CA LEU A 69 6.97 0.67 -17.68
C LEU A 69 6.34 1.04 -19.04
N ARG A 70 5.03 0.87 -19.20
CA ARG A 70 4.33 1.26 -20.46
C ARG A 70 4.41 2.76 -20.71
N ASN A 71 4.21 3.58 -19.67
CA ASN A 71 4.29 5.03 -19.78
C ASN A 71 5.71 5.49 -20.12
N GLY A 72 6.72 4.84 -19.57
CA GLY A 72 8.13 5.04 -19.95
C GLY A 72 8.36 4.78 -21.46
N GLU A 73 7.77 3.72 -22.02
CA GLU A 73 7.84 3.43 -23.46
C GLU A 73 7.13 4.49 -24.33
N VAL A 74 6.10 5.15 -23.82
CA VAL A 74 5.43 6.27 -24.52
C VAL A 74 6.32 7.52 -24.50
N VAL A 75 7.06 7.74 -23.42
CA VAL A 75 7.98 8.88 -23.26
C VAL A 75 9.28 8.70 -24.06
N ARG A 76 9.76 7.48 -24.22
CA ARG A 76 11.03 7.14 -24.90
C ARG A 76 11.20 7.79 -26.27
N PRO A 77 10.24 7.74 -27.21
CA PRO A 77 10.39 8.33 -28.54
C PRO A 77 10.61 9.83 -28.56
N LEU A 78 10.16 10.56 -27.54
CA LEU A 78 10.40 12.00 -27.43
C LEU A 78 11.89 12.35 -27.40
N PHE A 79 12.70 11.47 -26.84
CA PHE A 79 14.14 11.68 -26.63
C PHE A 79 15.00 10.92 -27.66
N ALA A 80 14.40 10.06 -28.50
CA ALA A 80 15.13 9.15 -29.40
C ALA A 80 15.74 9.82 -30.64
N GLY A 81 15.54 11.10 -30.87
CA GLY A 81 16.07 11.73 -32.08
C GLY A 81 16.48 13.19 -31.92
N ASN A 82 15.73 13.95 -31.18
CA ASN A 82 15.96 15.38 -30.96
C ASN A 82 15.73 15.71 -29.47
N THR A 83 16.28 16.83 -29.03
CA THR A 83 15.91 17.37 -27.73
C THR A 83 14.47 17.88 -27.80
N PRO A 84 13.53 17.29 -27.07
CA PRO A 84 12.14 17.73 -27.11
C PRO A 84 12.01 19.14 -26.51
N THR A 85 11.00 19.87 -26.97
CA THR A 85 10.65 21.15 -26.34
C THR A 85 9.88 20.89 -25.03
N ASP A 86 9.94 21.85 -24.11
CA ASP A 86 9.20 21.80 -22.84
C ASP A 86 7.70 21.56 -23.06
N GLN A 87 7.15 22.15 -24.12
CA GLN A 87 5.76 21.96 -24.49
C GLN A 87 5.44 20.52 -24.89
N GLN A 88 6.29 19.88 -25.70
CA GLN A 88 6.11 18.48 -26.11
C GLN A 88 6.17 17.53 -24.92
N ILE A 89 7.08 17.78 -23.98
CA ILE A 89 7.17 16.99 -22.74
C ILE A 89 5.89 17.15 -21.94
N SER A 90 5.42 18.38 -21.71
CA SER A 90 4.22 18.66 -20.95
C SER A 90 2.97 18.04 -21.56
N GLU A 91 2.77 18.21 -22.89
CA GLU A 91 1.63 17.61 -23.59
C GLU A 91 1.61 16.09 -23.49
N THR A 92 2.77 15.44 -23.57
CA THR A 92 2.85 13.99 -23.41
C THR A 92 2.54 13.57 -21.97
N LEU A 93 3.07 14.27 -20.98
CA LEU A 93 2.79 13.98 -19.56
C LEU A 93 1.32 14.19 -19.23
N ASP A 94 0.69 15.25 -19.76
CA ASP A 94 -0.74 15.52 -19.57
C ASP A 94 -1.61 14.44 -20.23
N SER A 95 -1.20 13.90 -21.38
CA SER A 95 -1.90 12.78 -22.02
C SER A 95 -1.85 11.53 -21.16
N LEU A 96 -0.70 11.20 -20.59
CA LEU A 96 -0.52 10.07 -19.68
C LEU A 96 -1.36 10.22 -18.40
N GLN A 97 -1.43 11.43 -17.83
CA GLN A 97 -2.26 11.71 -16.67
C GLN A 97 -3.76 11.58 -16.95
N SER A 98 -4.19 11.90 -18.16
CA SER A 98 -5.59 11.74 -18.58
C SER A 98 -6.03 10.27 -18.66
N GLU A 99 -5.10 9.36 -18.94
CA GLU A 99 -5.34 7.91 -18.99
C GLU A 99 -5.24 7.24 -17.62
N SER A 100 -4.50 7.86 -16.70
CA SER A 100 -4.25 7.31 -15.37
C SER A 100 -4.17 8.43 -14.30
N PRO A 101 -4.81 8.25 -13.16
CA PRO A 101 -4.80 9.23 -12.06
C PRO A 101 -3.45 9.27 -11.29
N SER A 102 -2.36 8.88 -11.92
CA SER A 102 -1.02 8.89 -11.35
C SER A 102 -0.25 10.16 -11.72
N HIS A 103 0.72 10.51 -10.92
CA HIS A 103 1.61 11.64 -11.17
C HIS A 103 2.88 11.16 -11.87
N SER A 104 3.18 11.77 -13.01
CA SER A 104 4.33 11.43 -13.83
C SER A 104 5.42 12.47 -13.71
N LEU A 105 6.66 12.02 -13.67
CA LEU A 105 7.85 12.86 -13.64
C LEU A 105 8.90 12.30 -14.62
N VAL A 106 9.45 13.14 -15.46
CA VAL A 106 10.52 12.79 -16.40
C VAL A 106 11.78 13.55 -16.06
N ARG A 107 12.90 12.86 -16.00
CA ARG A 107 14.23 13.47 -15.95
C ARG A 107 14.83 13.45 -17.35
N THR A 108 15.17 14.61 -17.87
CA THR A 108 15.84 14.74 -19.17
C THR A 108 17.32 14.37 -19.10
N PRO A 109 18.00 14.16 -20.25
CA PRO A 109 19.44 13.96 -20.31
C PRO A 109 20.26 15.11 -19.68
N THR A 110 19.71 16.33 -19.70
CA THR A 110 20.32 17.51 -19.09
C THR A 110 20.14 17.58 -17.57
N GLY A 111 19.44 16.62 -16.97
CA GLY A 111 19.16 16.58 -15.54
C GLY A 111 17.97 17.45 -15.09
N THR A 112 17.23 18.04 -16.04
CA THR A 112 16.00 18.80 -15.74
C THR A 112 14.85 17.85 -15.48
N TYR A 113 13.94 18.21 -14.57
CA TYR A 113 12.77 17.42 -14.22
C TYR A 113 11.49 18.12 -14.66
N TYR A 114 10.63 17.39 -15.37
CA TYR A 114 9.30 17.82 -15.78
C TYR A 114 8.27 16.90 -15.14
N GLY A 115 7.25 17.45 -14.53
CA GLY A 115 6.21 16.67 -13.85
C GLY A 115 4.81 17.22 -14.07
N THR A 116 3.82 16.36 -13.95
CA THR A 116 2.40 16.70 -14.07
C THR A 116 1.87 17.51 -12.89
N SER A 117 2.62 17.59 -11.79
CA SER A 117 2.22 18.35 -10.60
C SER A 117 3.42 19.02 -9.93
N ALA A 118 3.22 20.25 -9.47
CA ALA A 118 4.22 21.00 -8.74
C ALA A 118 4.59 20.38 -7.36
N ALA A 119 3.71 19.54 -6.80
CA ALA A 119 3.97 18.82 -5.56
C ALA A 119 4.97 17.66 -5.76
N TYR A 120 5.03 17.11 -6.98
CA TYR A 120 5.90 15.99 -7.34
C TYR A 120 7.06 16.47 -8.18
N GLY A 121 8.25 16.45 -7.61
CA GLY A 121 9.46 16.92 -8.25
C GLY A 121 10.69 16.13 -7.84
N ARG A 122 11.86 16.60 -8.19
CA ARG A 122 13.15 15.95 -7.82
C ARG A 122 13.24 15.64 -6.31
N ARG A 123 12.64 16.47 -5.46
CA ARG A 123 12.71 16.31 -3.99
C ARG A 123 11.88 15.14 -3.47
N THR A 124 10.88 14.71 -4.20
CA THR A 124 10.05 13.55 -3.83
C THR A 124 10.70 12.23 -4.16
N ILE A 125 11.73 12.21 -5.01
CA ILE A 125 12.45 10.99 -5.37
C ILE A 125 13.53 10.71 -4.31
N PRO A 126 13.45 9.57 -3.59
CA PRO A 126 14.49 9.18 -2.65
C PRO A 126 15.83 8.96 -3.35
N PRO A 127 16.96 9.37 -2.73
CA PRO A 127 18.29 9.19 -3.32
C PRO A 127 18.62 7.72 -3.65
N SER A 128 18.12 6.79 -2.82
CA SER A 128 18.31 5.36 -3.03
C SER A 128 17.59 4.83 -4.28
N LEU A 129 16.37 5.33 -4.55
CA LEU A 129 15.66 4.97 -5.77
C LEU A 129 16.35 5.56 -7.00
N LEU A 130 16.79 6.82 -6.89
CA LEU A 130 17.50 7.48 -7.97
C LEU A 130 18.79 6.74 -8.34
N ALA A 131 19.57 6.30 -7.35
CA ALA A 131 20.80 5.55 -7.59
C ALA A 131 20.54 4.25 -8.37
N LEU A 132 19.48 3.51 -8.03
CA LEU A 132 19.10 2.30 -8.76
C LEU A 132 18.70 2.58 -10.21
N VAL A 133 17.96 3.68 -10.43
CA VAL A 133 17.57 4.10 -11.78
C VAL A 133 18.77 4.58 -12.59
N ASP A 134 19.71 5.27 -11.97
CA ASP A 134 20.96 5.71 -12.60
C ASP A 134 21.85 4.51 -12.97
N ASP A 135 21.80 3.43 -12.19
CA ASP A 135 22.45 2.14 -12.50
C ASP A 135 21.71 1.33 -13.60
N GLY A 136 20.67 1.90 -14.21
CA GLY A 136 19.88 1.25 -15.26
C GLY A 136 18.88 0.21 -14.76
N GLN A 137 18.54 0.22 -13.48
CA GLN A 137 17.59 -0.72 -12.88
C GLN A 137 16.22 -0.06 -12.68
N ALA A 138 15.17 -0.69 -13.21
CA ALA A 138 13.82 -0.31 -12.82
C ALA A 138 13.59 -0.69 -11.36
N ALA A 139 13.17 0.26 -10.57
CA ALA A 139 13.02 0.09 -9.13
C ALA A 139 11.72 0.73 -8.62
N ARG A 140 11.27 0.27 -7.46
CA ARG A 140 10.08 0.81 -6.80
C ARG A 140 10.34 1.02 -5.32
N MET A 141 9.72 2.05 -4.76
CA MET A 141 9.86 2.38 -3.35
C MET A 141 8.55 2.96 -2.82
N ARG A 142 8.17 2.56 -1.62
CA ARG A 142 7.07 3.22 -0.90
C ARG A 142 7.64 4.46 -0.20
N ILE A 143 7.01 5.58 -0.44
CA ILE A 143 7.34 6.87 0.15
C ILE A 143 6.12 7.43 0.87
N ALA A 144 6.31 8.44 1.69
CA ALA A 144 5.20 9.20 2.28
C ALA A 144 5.27 10.62 1.72
N ILE A 145 4.19 11.06 1.08
CA ILE A 145 4.00 12.43 0.61
C ILE A 145 2.82 13.01 1.39
N ASP A 146 3.07 14.11 2.09
CA ASP A 146 2.07 14.75 2.96
C ASP A 146 1.42 13.80 4.00
N GLY A 147 2.18 12.75 4.41
CA GLY A 147 1.72 11.74 5.35
C GLY A 147 0.95 10.57 4.73
N GLU A 148 0.64 10.62 3.44
CA GLU A 148 -0.01 9.52 2.71
C GLU A 148 1.04 8.57 2.12
N PRO A 149 0.84 7.25 2.24
CA PRO A 149 1.75 6.27 1.66
C PRO A 149 1.52 6.14 0.15
N GLU A 150 2.54 6.46 -0.62
CA GLU A 150 2.53 6.35 -2.07
C GLU A 150 3.58 5.35 -2.57
N LEU A 151 3.33 4.77 -3.74
CA LEU A 151 4.28 3.90 -4.42
C LEU A 151 4.92 4.69 -5.55
N LEU A 152 6.22 4.92 -5.46
CA LEU A 152 7.01 5.54 -6.50
C LEU A 152 7.75 4.45 -7.30
N VAL A 153 7.56 4.44 -8.61
CA VAL A 153 8.23 3.53 -9.55
C VAL A 153 9.17 4.35 -10.44
N GLY A 154 10.43 3.98 -10.49
CA GLY A 154 11.42 4.58 -11.37
C GLY A 154 11.78 3.63 -12.51
N VAL A 155 11.73 4.12 -13.73
CA VAL A 155 12.05 3.38 -14.96
C VAL A 155 13.20 4.08 -15.69
N PRO A 156 14.36 3.44 -15.83
CA PRO A 156 15.47 3.98 -16.63
C PRO A 156 15.17 3.81 -18.12
N LEU A 157 15.41 4.85 -18.89
CA LEU A 157 15.38 4.87 -20.35
C LEU A 157 16.81 5.08 -20.85
N THR A 158 17.64 4.05 -20.63
CA THR A 158 19.10 4.13 -20.77
C THR A 158 19.57 4.41 -22.20
N ASP A 159 18.81 4.01 -23.20
CA ASP A 159 19.07 4.25 -24.61
C ASP A 159 18.94 5.74 -25.01
N VAL A 160 18.22 6.52 -24.22
CA VAL A 160 18.00 7.96 -24.44
C VAL A 160 18.46 8.81 -23.25
N ASP A 161 19.24 8.24 -22.33
CA ASP A 161 19.82 8.89 -21.13
C ASP A 161 18.77 9.65 -20.30
N THR A 162 17.61 9.07 -20.14
CA THR A 162 16.44 9.67 -19.51
C THR A 162 15.88 8.71 -18.45
N ALA A 163 15.11 9.22 -17.51
CA ALA A 163 14.40 8.41 -16.53
C ALA A 163 12.98 8.90 -16.37
N TYR A 164 12.05 7.94 -16.23
CA TYR A 164 10.64 8.17 -15.98
C TYR A 164 10.29 7.69 -14.56
N PHE A 165 9.49 8.48 -13.86
CA PHE A 165 9.00 8.15 -12.52
C PHE A 165 7.50 8.35 -12.46
N GLU A 166 6.82 7.45 -11.77
CA GLU A 166 5.36 7.46 -11.59
C GLU A 166 4.97 7.01 -10.18
#